data_6a8282b391c475b4911bb715fe07e3d9
#
_entry.id   6a8282b391c475b4911bb715fe07e3d9
#
_cell.length_a   1.000
_cell.length_b   1.000
_cell.length_c   1.000
_cell.angle_alpha   90.00
_cell.angle_beta   90.00
_cell.angle_gamma   90.00
#
_symmetry.space_group_name_H-M   'P 1'
#
loop_
_entity.id
_entity.type
_entity.pdbx_description
1 polymer ?
#
loop_
_entity_poly.entity_id
_entity_poly.type
_entity_poly.pdbx_seq_one_letter_code
_entity_poly.pdbx_strand_id
1 'polypeptide(L)'
;MVDYAQISATLKETLHLTGSPVAIKIALSPEQIPEGIPEIEETVRHCRMVSLAREGKVFFAPDAKHQCGGGAWVLGLREIGPSMASGEHYFKLGKYSSLSASKRTVYNVPSLPQETYATVYAPLEKAAFVPDAVIIFANPFAMLKLAQASIYKLGGRLYPEFSGIQSICSDATAFVVLNGEPNFSLGCDGSRKFSGIADDEMVAGFPAEMLEELAAAVVRVAAAPGSKK
;
A
#
# COMPACT_ATOMS: atom_id res chain seq x y z
N MET A 1 -14.90 12.39 14.60
CA MET A 1 -13.51 11.89 14.41
C MET A 1 -13.66 10.45 13.95
N VAL A 2 -13.00 10.04 12.87
CA VAL A 2 -13.07 8.67 12.35
C VAL A 2 -12.49 7.70 13.38
N ASP A 3 -13.23 6.63 13.67
CA ASP A 3 -12.78 5.59 14.61
C ASP A 3 -12.01 4.49 13.85
N TYR A 4 -10.72 4.71 13.65
CA TYR A 4 -9.85 3.75 12.98
C TYR A 4 -9.71 2.42 13.73
N ALA A 5 -9.87 2.41 15.05
CA ALA A 5 -9.83 1.18 15.84
C ALA A 5 -11.03 0.30 15.53
N GLN A 6 -12.23 0.89 15.50
CA GLN A 6 -13.46 0.18 15.14
C GLN A 6 -13.44 -0.30 13.68
N ILE A 7 -12.96 0.53 12.75
CA ILE A 7 -12.81 0.15 11.33
C ILE A 7 -11.86 -1.03 11.19
N SER A 8 -10.68 -0.96 11.80
CA SER A 8 -9.70 -2.06 11.77
C SER A 8 -10.28 -3.35 12.34
N ALA A 9 -10.94 -3.29 13.49
CA ALA A 9 -11.60 -4.45 14.10
C ALA A 9 -12.63 -5.06 13.15
N THR A 10 -13.53 -4.25 12.58
CA THR A 10 -14.55 -4.69 11.63
C THR A 10 -13.95 -5.38 10.40
N LEU A 11 -12.91 -4.79 9.78
CA LEU A 11 -12.27 -5.38 8.63
C LEU A 11 -11.55 -6.70 8.97
N LYS A 12 -10.81 -6.73 10.09
CA LYS A 12 -10.11 -7.94 10.56
C LYS A 12 -11.06 -9.10 10.82
N GLU A 13 -12.12 -8.82 11.53
CA GLU A 13 -13.11 -9.83 11.95
C GLU A 13 -13.91 -10.35 10.74
N THR A 14 -14.44 -9.44 9.91
CA THR A 14 -15.31 -9.82 8.78
C THR A 14 -14.55 -10.53 7.66
N LEU A 15 -13.31 -10.13 7.40
CA LEU A 15 -12.47 -10.66 6.32
C LEU A 15 -11.49 -11.74 6.80
N HIS A 16 -11.45 -12.03 8.11
CA HIS A 16 -10.49 -12.95 8.73
C HIS A 16 -9.04 -12.61 8.38
N LEU A 17 -8.68 -11.31 8.48
CA LEU A 17 -7.33 -10.88 8.16
C LEU A 17 -6.31 -11.42 9.16
N THR A 18 -5.17 -11.86 8.67
CA THR A 18 -4.07 -12.42 9.49
C THR A 18 -3.23 -11.34 10.17
N GLY A 19 -3.40 -10.07 9.81
CA GLY A 19 -2.70 -8.92 10.39
C GLY A 19 -3.53 -7.65 10.27
N SER A 20 -3.03 -6.57 10.87
CA SER A 20 -3.73 -5.29 10.85
C SER A 20 -3.67 -4.63 9.46
N PRO A 21 -4.74 -3.94 9.02
CA PRO A 21 -4.62 -2.90 8.00
C PRO A 21 -3.56 -1.88 8.42
N VAL A 22 -2.79 -1.36 7.46
CA VAL A 22 -1.65 -0.47 7.74
C VAL A 22 -1.95 0.93 7.26
N ALA A 23 -1.98 1.88 8.19
CA ALA A 23 -2.07 3.30 7.93
C ALA A 23 -0.71 3.86 7.48
N ILE A 24 -0.68 4.57 6.35
CA ILE A 24 0.50 5.25 5.82
C ILE A 24 0.19 6.74 5.67
N LYS A 25 1.10 7.59 6.13
CA LYS A 25 1.07 9.03 5.88
C LYS A 25 2.33 9.45 5.13
N ILE A 26 2.17 10.28 4.13
CA ILE A 26 3.22 10.97 3.39
C ILE A 26 3.42 12.34 4.05
N ALA A 27 4.46 12.47 4.85
CA ALA A 27 4.78 13.73 5.52
C ALA A 27 5.67 14.58 4.59
N LEU A 28 5.24 15.81 4.29
CA LEU A 28 5.98 16.75 3.45
C LEU A 28 6.94 17.63 4.28
N SER A 29 6.79 17.63 5.61
CA SER A 29 7.66 18.35 6.53
C SER A 29 7.73 17.64 7.89
N PRO A 30 8.75 17.96 8.74
CA PRO A 30 8.87 17.39 10.09
C PRO A 30 7.62 17.59 10.94
N GLU A 31 6.94 18.73 10.81
CA GLU A 31 5.76 19.12 11.60
C GLU A 31 4.54 18.24 11.29
N GLN A 32 4.54 17.55 10.15
CA GLN A 32 3.49 16.61 9.77
C GLN A 32 3.67 15.23 10.38
N ILE A 33 4.81 14.95 11.02
CA ILE A 33 5.02 13.73 11.78
C ILE A 33 4.35 13.91 13.15
N PRO A 34 3.41 13.02 13.52
CA PRO A 34 2.74 13.14 14.82
C PRO A 34 3.72 13.03 15.98
N GLU A 35 3.50 13.84 17.02
CA GLU A 35 4.35 13.84 18.20
C GLU A 35 4.40 12.45 18.86
N GLY A 36 5.58 12.07 19.33
CA GLY A 36 5.82 10.79 20.02
C GLY A 36 6.00 9.58 19.11
N ILE A 37 5.90 9.72 17.78
CA ILE A 37 6.22 8.63 16.86
C ILE A 37 7.75 8.56 16.67
N PRO A 38 8.41 7.43 16.99
CA PRO A 38 9.85 7.30 16.84
C PRO A 38 10.27 7.12 15.38
N GLU A 39 11.50 7.53 15.05
CA GLU A 39 12.15 7.14 13.80
C GLU A 39 12.47 5.63 13.83
N ILE A 40 12.30 4.95 12.70
CA ILE A 40 12.70 3.54 12.58
C ILE A 40 14.23 3.40 12.73
N GLU A 41 14.68 2.45 13.55
CA GLU A 41 16.11 2.20 13.73
C GLU A 41 16.74 1.58 12.49
N GLU A 42 16.07 0.61 11.89
CA GLU A 42 16.56 -0.19 10.78
C GLU A 42 16.45 0.55 9.44
N THR A 43 17.40 0.29 8.52
CA THR A 43 17.29 0.71 7.10
C THR A 43 16.72 -0.44 6.31
N VAL A 44 15.45 -0.33 5.92
CA VAL A 44 14.71 -1.40 5.24
C VAL A 44 13.88 -0.86 4.06
N ARG A 45 13.29 -1.76 3.30
CA ARG A 45 12.43 -1.40 2.16
C ARG A 45 11.07 -0.94 2.64
N HIS A 46 10.40 -0.07 1.88
CA HIS A 46 9.01 0.34 2.16
C HIS A 46 8.09 -0.87 2.40
N CYS A 47 8.13 -1.86 1.54
CA CYS A 47 7.32 -3.07 1.69
C CYS A 47 7.58 -3.81 3.03
N ARG A 48 8.82 -3.81 3.54
CA ARG A 48 9.13 -4.35 4.88
C ARG A 48 8.62 -3.43 5.99
N MET A 49 8.68 -2.10 5.82
CA MET A 49 8.11 -1.13 6.75
C MET A 49 6.59 -1.35 6.91
N VAL A 50 5.89 -1.57 5.80
CA VAL A 50 4.46 -1.92 5.83
C VAL A 50 4.21 -3.21 6.60
N SER A 51 5.04 -4.25 6.42
CA SER A 51 4.92 -5.49 7.21
C SER A 51 5.19 -5.28 8.69
N LEU A 52 6.20 -4.48 9.05
CA LEU A 52 6.49 -4.14 10.46
C LEU A 52 5.31 -3.42 11.13
N ALA A 53 4.65 -2.52 10.40
CA ALA A 53 3.43 -1.88 10.90
C ALA A 53 2.26 -2.86 10.97
N ARG A 54 2.09 -3.76 10.00
CA ARG A 54 1.12 -4.86 10.06
C ARG A 54 1.31 -5.74 11.31
N GLU A 55 2.57 -5.93 11.73
CA GLU A 55 2.98 -6.68 12.92
C GLU A 55 2.81 -5.88 14.24
N GLY A 56 2.42 -4.61 14.17
CA GLY A 56 2.09 -3.80 15.36
C GLY A 56 3.02 -2.64 15.67
N LYS A 57 4.10 -2.42 14.89
CA LYS A 57 5.05 -1.32 15.08
C LYS A 57 4.47 0.01 14.59
N VAL A 58 4.81 1.10 15.28
CA VAL A 58 4.49 2.48 14.90
C VAL A 58 5.79 3.25 14.80
N PHE A 59 6.05 3.91 13.65
CA PHE A 59 7.29 4.63 13.40
C PHE A 59 7.17 5.55 12.18
N PHE A 60 8.12 6.46 12.02
CA PHE A 60 8.34 7.17 10.75
C PHE A 60 9.70 6.82 10.15
N ALA A 61 9.84 7.03 8.83
CA ALA A 61 11.05 6.71 8.08
C ALA A 61 11.38 7.84 7.10
N PRO A 62 12.47 8.61 7.33
CA PRO A 62 13.02 9.54 6.35
C PRO A 62 13.74 8.79 5.22
N ASP A 63 14.13 9.51 4.16
CA ASP A 63 14.78 8.93 2.98
C ASP A 63 15.96 8.01 3.31
N ALA A 64 16.79 8.40 4.27
CA ALA A 64 17.98 7.63 4.70
C ALA A 64 17.65 6.22 5.21
N LYS A 65 16.41 5.98 5.64
CA LYS A 65 15.93 4.68 6.13
C LYS A 65 15.35 3.80 5.02
N HIS A 66 15.14 4.34 3.81
CA HIS A 66 14.62 3.59 2.67
C HIS A 66 15.72 2.88 1.89
N GLN A 67 15.93 1.59 2.15
CA GLN A 67 16.92 0.77 1.46
C GLN A 67 16.66 0.61 -0.04
N CYS A 68 15.40 0.57 -0.47
CA CYS A 68 15.02 0.39 -1.86
C CYS A 68 14.93 1.73 -2.59
N GLY A 69 15.90 2.02 -3.46
CA GLY A 69 15.90 3.26 -4.25
C GLY A 69 14.65 3.46 -5.12
N GLY A 70 14.11 2.36 -5.68
CA GLY A 70 12.86 2.41 -6.45
C GLY A 70 11.64 2.73 -5.60
N GLY A 71 11.55 2.14 -4.40
CA GLY A 71 10.47 2.47 -3.46
C GLY A 71 10.57 3.91 -2.95
N ALA A 72 11.76 4.37 -2.62
CA ALA A 72 11.98 5.75 -2.18
C ALA A 72 11.65 6.77 -3.28
N TRP A 73 12.04 6.49 -4.53
CA TRP A 73 11.64 7.29 -5.68
C TRP A 73 10.11 7.36 -5.82
N VAL A 74 9.45 6.22 -5.85
CA VAL A 74 7.98 6.15 -6.01
C VAL A 74 7.23 6.93 -4.92
N LEU A 75 7.76 6.94 -3.71
CA LEU A 75 7.19 7.67 -2.57
C LEU A 75 7.59 9.15 -2.51
N GLY A 76 8.30 9.66 -3.51
CA GLY A 76 8.68 11.07 -3.57
C GLY A 76 9.81 11.48 -2.62
N LEU A 77 10.56 10.52 -2.05
CA LEU A 77 11.66 10.78 -1.11
C LEU A 77 12.97 11.14 -1.81
N ARG A 78 13.19 10.65 -3.03
CA ARG A 78 14.40 10.91 -3.82
C ARG A 78 14.14 10.76 -5.31
N GLU A 79 15.06 11.28 -6.11
CA GLU A 79 15.05 11.16 -7.56
C GLU A 79 15.21 9.71 -8.02
N ILE A 80 14.65 9.39 -9.19
CA ILE A 80 14.82 8.08 -9.82
C ILE A 80 16.29 7.86 -10.22
N GLY A 81 16.86 6.73 -9.80
CA GLY A 81 18.23 6.38 -10.18
C GLY A 81 18.36 6.10 -11.70
N PRO A 82 19.53 6.44 -12.32
CA PRO A 82 19.73 6.33 -13.77
C PRO A 82 19.43 4.95 -14.37
N SER A 83 19.87 3.87 -13.70
CA SER A 83 19.63 2.49 -14.16
C SER A 83 18.14 2.11 -14.11
N MET A 84 17.37 2.69 -13.21
CA MET A 84 15.92 2.50 -13.16
C MET A 84 15.22 3.35 -14.21
N ALA A 85 15.57 4.63 -14.33
CA ALA A 85 14.99 5.54 -15.31
C ALA A 85 15.20 5.07 -16.77
N SER A 86 16.35 4.47 -17.06
CA SER A 86 16.62 3.87 -18.37
C SER A 86 15.90 2.55 -18.63
N GLY A 87 15.32 1.92 -17.60
CA GLY A 87 14.75 0.57 -17.64
C GLY A 87 15.78 -0.56 -17.51
N GLU A 88 17.08 -0.21 -17.45
CA GLU A 88 18.17 -1.18 -17.44
C GLU A 88 18.11 -2.11 -16.22
N HIS A 89 17.67 -1.60 -15.07
CA HIS A 89 17.55 -2.38 -13.84
C HIS A 89 16.67 -3.62 -14.01
N TYR A 90 15.43 -3.46 -14.46
CA TYR A 90 14.51 -4.58 -14.63
C TYR A 90 14.80 -5.43 -15.87
N PHE A 91 15.38 -4.83 -16.90
CA PHE A 91 15.86 -5.59 -18.06
C PHE A 91 16.98 -6.57 -17.69
N LYS A 92 17.99 -6.11 -16.92
CA LYS A 92 19.07 -6.96 -16.40
C LYS A 92 18.57 -8.08 -15.47
N LEU A 93 17.46 -7.84 -14.76
CA LEU A 93 16.79 -8.85 -13.95
C LEU A 93 15.97 -9.87 -14.78
N GLY A 94 15.95 -9.76 -16.10
CA GLY A 94 15.20 -10.65 -16.97
C GLY A 94 13.68 -10.50 -16.90
N LYS A 95 13.17 -9.36 -16.41
CA LYS A 95 11.74 -9.12 -16.24
C LYS A 95 11.02 -8.76 -17.54
N TYR A 96 11.77 -8.32 -18.55
CA TYR A 96 11.24 -7.88 -19.84
C TYR A 96 12.10 -8.40 -20.97
N SER A 97 11.48 -8.65 -22.12
CA SER A 97 12.15 -9.16 -23.33
C SER A 97 13.08 -8.14 -24.01
N SER A 98 12.95 -6.85 -23.67
CA SER A 98 13.77 -5.78 -24.22
C SER A 98 13.92 -4.62 -23.25
N LEU A 99 14.99 -3.84 -23.43
CA LEU A 99 15.21 -2.61 -22.68
C LEU A 99 14.06 -1.59 -22.90
N SER A 100 13.54 -1.51 -24.13
CA SER A 100 12.41 -0.63 -24.46
C SER A 100 11.15 -1.01 -23.68
N ALA A 101 10.82 -2.30 -23.59
CA ALA A 101 9.67 -2.79 -22.82
C ALA A 101 9.84 -2.47 -21.33
N SER A 102 11.04 -2.70 -20.78
CA SER A 102 11.38 -2.35 -19.40
C SER A 102 11.22 -0.84 -19.13
N LYS A 103 11.83 -0.01 -19.97
CA LYS A 103 11.75 1.45 -19.86
C LYS A 103 10.30 1.96 -19.93
N ARG A 104 9.51 1.42 -20.86
CA ARG A 104 8.09 1.75 -20.99
C ARG A 104 7.32 1.42 -19.71
N THR A 105 7.58 0.28 -19.08
CA THR A 105 6.91 -0.07 -17.81
C THR A 105 7.31 0.88 -16.70
N VAL A 106 8.60 1.16 -16.52
CA VAL A 106 9.09 2.09 -15.49
C VAL A 106 8.50 3.49 -15.68
N TYR A 107 8.40 3.96 -16.91
CA TYR A 107 7.82 5.28 -17.24
C TYR A 107 6.35 5.42 -16.80
N ASN A 108 5.61 4.31 -16.79
CA ASN A 108 4.20 4.28 -16.39
C ASN A 108 3.97 3.90 -14.91
N VAL A 109 5.03 3.80 -14.11
CA VAL A 109 4.89 3.56 -12.66
C VAL A 109 4.37 4.83 -11.98
N PRO A 110 3.19 4.81 -11.34
CA PRO A 110 2.71 5.92 -10.52
C PRO A 110 3.73 6.27 -9.43
N SER A 111 4.14 7.54 -9.36
CA SER A 111 5.11 8.03 -8.36
C SER A 111 4.73 9.42 -7.87
N LEU A 112 4.91 9.65 -6.57
CA LEU A 112 4.64 10.94 -5.95
C LEU A 112 5.66 12.00 -6.39
N PRO A 113 5.32 13.31 -6.35
CA PRO A 113 6.29 14.39 -6.49
C PRO A 113 7.45 14.25 -5.51
N GLN A 114 8.64 14.76 -5.86
CA GLN A 114 9.86 14.67 -5.04
C GLN A 114 9.85 15.71 -3.90
N GLU A 115 8.83 15.63 -3.03
CA GLU A 115 8.57 16.59 -1.95
C GLU A 115 8.38 15.89 -0.60
N THR A 116 8.45 14.56 -0.56
CA THR A 116 8.25 13.79 0.66
C THR A 116 9.44 13.93 1.60
N TYR A 117 9.20 14.41 2.82
CA TYR A 117 10.19 14.46 3.88
C TYR A 117 10.37 13.10 4.55
N ALA A 118 9.26 12.44 4.89
CA ALA A 118 9.26 11.12 5.52
C ALA A 118 7.93 10.39 5.28
N THR A 119 7.94 9.09 5.49
CA THR A 119 6.72 8.26 5.52
C THR A 119 6.45 7.79 6.94
N VAL A 120 5.18 7.82 7.39
CA VAL A 120 4.76 7.39 8.73
C VAL A 120 3.93 6.12 8.59
N TYR A 121 4.14 5.17 9.51
CA TYR A 121 3.49 3.86 9.49
C TYR A 121 2.90 3.51 10.84
N ALA A 122 1.70 2.98 10.85
CA ALA A 122 1.06 2.41 12.03
C ALA A 122 0.10 1.28 11.62
N PRO A 123 -0.18 0.31 12.51
CA PRO A 123 -1.44 -0.43 12.40
C PRO A 123 -2.60 0.56 12.41
N LEU A 124 -3.63 0.34 11.61
CA LEU A 124 -4.74 1.29 11.47
C LEU A 124 -5.37 1.62 12.83
N GLU A 125 -5.54 0.64 13.70
CA GLU A 125 -6.09 0.80 15.05
C GLU A 125 -5.21 1.66 16.00
N LYS A 126 -3.95 1.90 15.64
CA LYS A 126 -3.01 2.73 16.40
C LYS A 126 -2.68 4.05 15.69
N ALA A 127 -3.31 4.34 14.56
CA ALA A 127 -3.03 5.54 13.81
C ALA A 127 -3.49 6.79 14.57
N ALA A 128 -2.53 7.59 15.06
CA ALA A 128 -2.75 8.90 15.67
C ALA A 128 -2.73 10.03 14.62
N PHE A 129 -2.98 9.70 13.35
CA PHE A 129 -2.97 10.62 12.21
C PHE A 129 -4.01 10.20 11.19
N VAL A 130 -4.38 11.11 10.29
CA VAL A 130 -5.20 10.78 9.12
C VAL A 130 -4.28 10.15 8.07
N PRO A 131 -4.50 8.88 7.68
CA PRO A 131 -3.70 8.23 6.64
C PRO A 131 -3.96 8.84 5.26
N ASP A 132 -2.92 8.88 4.42
CA ASP A 132 -3.06 9.17 2.99
C ASP A 132 -3.39 7.89 2.20
N ALA A 133 -2.93 6.74 2.71
CA ALA A 133 -3.29 5.42 2.19
C ALA A 133 -3.40 4.40 3.33
N VAL A 134 -4.29 3.42 3.16
CA VAL A 134 -4.39 2.25 4.05
C VAL A 134 -4.18 0.98 3.24
N ILE A 135 -3.19 0.17 3.64
CA ILE A 135 -2.83 -1.06 2.97
C ILE A 135 -3.47 -2.25 3.67
N ILE A 136 -4.10 -3.13 2.90
CA ILE A 136 -4.71 -4.36 3.38
C ILE A 136 -4.10 -5.55 2.64
N PHE A 137 -3.64 -6.55 3.40
CA PHE A 137 -3.22 -7.84 2.87
C PHE A 137 -4.32 -8.86 3.13
N ALA A 138 -4.70 -9.59 2.10
CA ALA A 138 -5.75 -10.58 2.23
C ALA A 138 -5.62 -11.67 1.14
N ASN A 139 -6.20 -12.82 1.40
CA ASN A 139 -6.34 -13.87 0.39
C ASN A 139 -7.33 -13.44 -0.72
N PRO A 140 -7.36 -14.11 -1.88
CA PRO A 140 -8.22 -13.73 -3.00
C PRO A 140 -9.71 -13.66 -2.66
N PHE A 141 -10.19 -14.49 -1.72
CA PHE A 141 -11.60 -14.47 -1.33
C PHE A 141 -11.95 -13.21 -0.52
N ALA A 142 -11.11 -12.80 0.42
CA ALA A 142 -11.29 -11.56 1.15
C ALA A 142 -11.09 -10.33 0.23
N MET A 143 -10.16 -10.40 -0.73
CA MET A 143 -10.00 -9.37 -1.77
C MET A 143 -11.23 -9.23 -2.66
N LEU A 144 -11.92 -10.33 -3.00
CA LEU A 144 -13.21 -10.27 -3.68
C LEU A 144 -14.23 -9.47 -2.86
N LYS A 145 -14.28 -9.67 -1.53
CA LYS A 145 -15.21 -8.93 -0.66
C LYS A 145 -14.85 -7.44 -0.58
N LEU A 146 -13.56 -7.11 -0.51
CA LEU A 146 -13.09 -5.72 -0.57
C LEU A 146 -13.45 -5.07 -1.91
N ALA A 147 -13.25 -5.75 -3.03
CA ALA A 147 -13.60 -5.25 -4.35
C ALA A 147 -15.12 -5.00 -4.49
N GLN A 148 -15.95 -5.94 -4.04
CA GLN A 148 -17.40 -5.77 -4.01
C GLN A 148 -17.84 -4.62 -3.11
N ALA A 149 -17.21 -4.46 -1.94
CA ALA A 149 -17.48 -3.39 -1.00
C ALA A 149 -17.10 -2.01 -1.57
N SER A 150 -15.99 -1.92 -2.32
CA SER A 150 -15.53 -0.67 -2.93
C SER A 150 -16.52 -0.08 -3.94
N ILE A 151 -17.32 -0.91 -4.58
CA ILE A 151 -18.36 -0.48 -5.54
C ILE A 151 -19.79 -0.69 -5.03
N TYR A 152 -19.95 -1.03 -3.74
CA TYR A 152 -21.24 -1.44 -3.17
C TYR A 152 -22.34 -0.39 -3.36
N LYS A 153 -22.01 0.88 -3.20
CA LYS A 153 -22.96 1.99 -3.23
C LYS A 153 -23.28 2.44 -4.65
N LEU A 154 -22.28 2.57 -5.50
CA LEU A 154 -22.42 3.14 -6.83
C LEU A 154 -22.50 2.10 -7.95
N GLY A 155 -22.14 0.85 -7.65
CA GLY A 155 -22.02 -0.19 -8.67
C GLY A 155 -20.85 0.06 -9.62
N GLY A 156 -20.89 -0.56 -10.80
CA GLY A 156 -19.86 -0.36 -11.83
C GLY A 156 -18.78 -1.44 -11.82
N ARG A 157 -17.57 -1.06 -12.17
CA ARG A 157 -16.40 -1.95 -12.27
C ARG A 157 -15.15 -1.25 -11.72
N LEU A 158 -14.25 -2.03 -11.14
CA LEU A 158 -12.90 -1.60 -10.78
C LEU A 158 -11.95 -1.85 -11.96
N TYR A 159 -10.97 -0.98 -12.12
CA TYR A 159 -9.91 -1.08 -13.13
C TYR A 159 -8.54 -1.01 -12.43
N PRO A 160 -8.13 -2.08 -11.71
CA PRO A 160 -6.86 -2.07 -11.02
C PRO A 160 -5.68 -1.90 -11.97
N GLU A 161 -4.76 -1.02 -11.62
CA GLU A 161 -3.53 -0.77 -12.37
C GLU A 161 -2.34 -1.37 -11.64
N PHE A 162 -1.65 -2.31 -12.27
CA PHE A 162 -0.41 -2.90 -11.74
C PHE A 162 0.45 -3.47 -12.86
N SER A 163 1.75 -3.58 -12.63
CA SER A 163 2.71 -4.05 -13.62
C SER A 163 3.63 -5.19 -13.12
N GLY A 164 3.42 -5.66 -11.89
CA GLY A 164 4.27 -6.69 -11.26
C GLY A 164 5.63 -6.15 -10.77
N ILE A 165 5.87 -4.85 -10.88
CA ILE A 165 6.99 -4.14 -10.25
C ILE A 165 6.44 -3.03 -9.37
N GLN A 166 7.18 -2.64 -8.32
CA GLN A 166 6.82 -1.53 -7.42
C GLN A 166 5.43 -1.65 -6.77
N SER A 167 4.95 -2.84 -6.46
CA SER A 167 3.56 -3.11 -6.09
C SER A 167 3.09 -2.37 -4.84
N ILE A 168 3.71 -2.58 -3.67
CA ILE A 168 3.25 -1.93 -2.43
C ILE A 168 3.52 -0.43 -2.47
N CYS A 169 4.69 -0.02 -2.95
CA CYS A 169 5.05 1.39 -2.99
C CYS A 169 4.28 2.17 -4.06
N SER A 170 4.11 1.61 -5.26
CA SER A 170 3.39 2.27 -6.35
C SER A 170 1.91 1.93 -6.37
N ASP A 171 1.58 0.64 -6.64
CA ASP A 171 0.20 0.27 -6.91
C ASP A 171 -0.71 0.51 -5.70
N ALA A 172 -0.24 0.15 -4.48
CA ALA A 172 -1.06 0.25 -3.28
C ALA A 172 -0.82 1.52 -2.43
N THR A 173 0.23 2.30 -2.69
CA THR A 173 0.49 3.54 -1.95
C THR A 173 0.43 4.77 -2.86
N ALA A 174 1.39 4.96 -3.78
CA ALA A 174 1.45 6.18 -4.58
C ALA A 174 0.21 6.37 -5.48
N PHE A 175 -0.27 5.31 -6.12
CA PHE A 175 -1.50 5.35 -6.94
C PHE A 175 -2.69 5.86 -6.11
N VAL A 176 -2.87 5.31 -4.91
CA VAL A 176 -3.97 5.67 -4.01
C VAL A 176 -3.90 7.15 -3.60
N VAL A 177 -2.70 7.61 -3.24
CA VAL A 177 -2.47 9.02 -2.85
C VAL A 177 -2.71 9.97 -4.02
N LEU A 178 -2.29 9.59 -5.24
CA LEU A 178 -2.43 10.43 -6.45
C LEU A 178 -3.87 10.53 -6.95
N ASN A 179 -4.62 9.43 -6.88
CA ASN A 179 -5.93 9.34 -7.53
C ASN A 179 -7.12 9.42 -6.55
N GLY A 180 -6.90 9.23 -5.25
CA GLY A 180 -7.99 9.14 -4.28
C GLY A 180 -8.90 7.92 -4.51
N GLU A 181 -8.40 6.89 -5.18
CA GLU A 181 -9.14 5.69 -5.56
C GLU A 181 -8.48 4.44 -5.02
N PRO A 182 -9.24 3.36 -4.74
CA PRO A 182 -8.68 2.10 -4.32
C PRO A 182 -7.94 1.42 -5.47
N ASN A 183 -6.84 0.73 -5.16
CA ASN A 183 -6.15 -0.10 -6.13
C ASN A 183 -5.77 -1.46 -5.56
N PHE A 184 -5.70 -2.46 -6.42
CA PHE A 184 -5.42 -3.86 -6.08
C PHE A 184 -4.18 -4.32 -6.81
N SER A 185 -3.31 -5.05 -6.14
CA SER A 185 -2.06 -5.56 -6.71
C SER A 185 -1.76 -6.98 -6.24
N LEU A 186 -1.00 -7.71 -7.05
CA LEU A 186 -0.57 -9.07 -6.74
C LEU A 186 0.72 -9.13 -5.91
N GLY A 187 1.32 -7.99 -5.62
CA GLY A 187 2.69 -7.93 -5.11
C GLY A 187 3.73 -8.02 -6.25
N CYS A 188 4.94 -7.60 -5.96
CA CYS A 188 6.10 -7.79 -6.84
C CYS A 188 7.08 -8.77 -6.19
N ASP A 189 8.03 -9.32 -6.96
CA ASP A 189 9.03 -10.24 -6.39
C ASP A 189 9.77 -9.65 -5.18
N GLY A 190 10.07 -8.34 -5.23
CA GLY A 190 10.73 -7.65 -4.12
C GLY A 190 9.88 -7.63 -2.86
N SER A 191 8.59 -7.32 -2.98
CA SER A 191 7.68 -7.31 -1.83
C SER A 191 7.47 -8.72 -1.28
N ARG A 192 7.25 -9.72 -2.12
CA ARG A 192 7.09 -11.11 -1.69
C ARG A 192 8.35 -11.63 -0.98
N LYS A 193 9.54 -11.38 -1.55
CA LYS A 193 10.81 -11.83 -0.98
C LYS A 193 11.18 -11.14 0.35
N PHE A 194 10.85 -9.86 0.51
CA PHE A 194 11.40 -9.02 1.61
C PHE A 194 10.35 -8.54 2.62
N SER A 195 9.05 -8.71 2.36
CA SER A 195 8.00 -8.26 3.26
C SER A 195 7.15 -9.39 3.84
N GLY A 196 7.40 -10.64 3.45
CA GLY A 196 6.66 -11.78 3.99
C GLY A 196 5.22 -11.87 3.51
N ILE A 197 4.89 -11.30 2.35
CA ILE A 197 3.59 -11.55 1.70
C ILE A 197 3.53 -13.02 1.33
N ALA A 198 2.53 -13.74 1.81
CA ALA A 198 2.33 -15.15 1.50
C ALA A 198 1.91 -15.35 0.04
N ASP A 199 2.14 -16.53 -0.52
CA ASP A 199 1.82 -16.84 -1.91
C ASP A 199 0.33 -16.73 -2.23
N ASP A 200 -0.52 -16.96 -1.24
CA ASP A 200 -1.98 -16.85 -1.29
C ASP A 200 -2.51 -15.48 -0.84
N GLU A 201 -1.64 -14.49 -0.60
CA GLU A 201 -2.03 -13.11 -0.30
C GLU A 201 -1.90 -12.18 -1.51
N MET A 202 -2.83 -11.23 -1.58
CA MET A 202 -2.82 -10.05 -2.43
C MET A 202 -2.70 -8.81 -1.55
N VAL A 203 -2.45 -7.66 -2.16
CA VAL A 203 -2.41 -6.37 -1.49
C VAL A 203 -3.39 -5.40 -2.13
N ALA A 204 -4.08 -4.61 -1.33
CA ALA A 204 -4.90 -3.51 -1.79
C ALA A 204 -4.59 -2.25 -0.99
N GLY A 205 -4.67 -1.10 -1.66
CA GLY A 205 -4.57 0.22 -1.06
C GLY A 205 -5.91 0.94 -1.15
N PHE A 206 -6.25 1.69 -0.10
CA PHE A 206 -7.49 2.47 0.00
C PHE A 206 -7.20 3.87 0.52
N PRO A 207 -7.82 4.93 -0.02
CA PRO A 207 -7.78 6.25 0.58
C PRO A 207 -8.56 6.26 1.91
N ALA A 208 -8.12 7.08 2.87
CA ALA A 208 -8.73 7.11 4.21
C ALA A 208 -10.21 7.49 4.19
N GLU A 209 -10.61 8.33 3.27
CA GLU A 209 -11.98 8.82 3.12
C GLU A 209 -12.99 7.70 2.80
N MET A 210 -12.54 6.60 2.21
CA MET A 210 -13.39 5.45 1.89
C MET A 210 -13.60 4.48 3.05
N LEU A 211 -12.80 4.53 4.10
CA LEU A 211 -12.69 3.45 5.09
C LEU A 211 -14.00 3.20 5.88
N GLU A 212 -14.72 4.24 6.27
CA GLU A 212 -15.98 4.09 7.01
C GLU A 212 -17.04 3.38 6.14
N GLU A 213 -17.18 3.84 4.89
CA GLU A 213 -18.10 3.24 3.93
C GLU A 213 -17.67 1.82 3.54
N LEU A 214 -16.37 1.61 3.32
CA LEU A 214 -15.79 0.30 3.02
C LEU A 214 -16.07 -0.72 4.12
N ALA A 215 -15.80 -0.37 5.39
CA ALA A 215 -16.04 -1.26 6.53
C ALA A 215 -17.52 -1.63 6.67
N ALA A 216 -18.43 -0.66 6.53
CA ALA A 216 -19.85 -0.91 6.55
C ALA A 216 -20.31 -1.79 5.37
N ALA A 217 -19.77 -1.57 4.18
CA ALA A 217 -20.10 -2.34 2.98
C ALA A 217 -19.57 -3.78 3.04
N VAL A 218 -18.35 -3.97 3.57
CA VAL A 218 -17.75 -5.31 3.75
C VAL A 218 -18.64 -6.21 4.60
N VAL A 219 -19.20 -5.71 5.71
CA VAL A 219 -20.13 -6.46 6.56
C VAL A 219 -21.36 -6.89 5.76
N ARG A 220 -21.95 -6.01 4.98
CA ARG A 220 -23.13 -6.29 4.15
C ARG A 220 -22.85 -7.32 3.05
N VAL A 221 -21.72 -7.13 2.35
CA VAL A 221 -21.30 -8.04 1.28
C VAL A 221 -20.96 -9.43 1.83
N ALA A 222 -20.35 -9.51 3.02
CA ALA A 222 -20.04 -10.81 3.65
C ALA A 222 -21.29 -11.54 4.13
N ALA A 223 -22.31 -10.82 4.56
CA ALA A 223 -23.59 -11.39 5.01
C ALA A 223 -24.56 -11.75 3.87
N ALA A 224 -24.29 -11.32 2.63
CA ALA A 224 -25.20 -11.53 1.51
C ALA A 224 -25.40 -13.02 1.19
N PRO A 225 -26.60 -13.44 0.74
CA PRO A 225 -26.84 -14.82 0.30
C PRO A 225 -25.83 -15.26 -0.77
N GLY A 226 -25.27 -16.46 -0.62
CA GLY A 226 -24.21 -16.99 -1.51
C GLY A 226 -22.79 -16.50 -1.18
N SER A 227 -22.61 -15.62 -0.19
CA SER A 227 -21.29 -15.16 0.28
C SER A 227 -20.61 -16.10 1.28
N LYS A 228 -21.36 -17.09 1.81
CA LYS A 228 -20.81 -18.10 2.72
C LYS A 228 -20.15 -19.22 1.91
N LYS A 229 -18.96 -19.64 2.35
CA LYS A 229 -18.37 -20.91 1.92
C LYS A 229 -19.13 -22.07 2.52
#